data_4e7e0c0e2c5ae391bd6b110e3d8949d6
#
_entry.id   4e7e0c0e2c5ae391bd6b110e3d8949d6
#
_cell.length_a   1.000
_cell.length_b   1.000
_cell.length_c   1.000
_cell.angle_alpha   90.00
_cell.angle_beta   90.00
_cell.angle_gamma   90.00
#
_symmetry.space_group_name_H-M   'P 1'
#
loop_
_entity.id
_entity.type
_entity.pdbx_description
1 polymer ?
#
loop_
_entity_poly.entity_id
_entity_poly.type
_entity_poly.pdbx_seq_one_letter_code
_entity_poly.pdbx_strand_id
1 'polypeptide(L)'
;MKKLKITVTKVLGECTSTPPMEKGDSFTVDNGDIRIPAGRFVCAWALQNILPLIPAKERKIGEKREDDWMWRVHHVQCPDPKGRVVFKIEKLGGAVTEEEGVADRTLPSAPASSSRTTRPLRITVDKVLGTCTSGHRKGDEFRLDGCRLTIPADGHFCLYALQAVLPFLAAKARRLDNGDWLKRDDRFICPDPAGNVVLRIEVL
;
A
#
# COMPACT_ATOMS: atom_id res chain seq x y z
N MET A 1 14.46 17.48 5.17
CA MET A 1 13.68 16.24 5.41
C MET A 1 14.43 15.35 6.40
N LYS A 2 13.78 14.37 6.98
CA LYS A 2 14.38 13.49 8.00
C LYS A 2 14.62 12.12 7.39
N LYS A 3 15.81 11.58 7.59
CA LYS A 3 16.14 10.21 7.18
C LYS A 3 15.31 9.21 7.98
N LEU A 4 14.74 8.24 7.31
CA LEU A 4 13.90 7.19 7.88
C LEU A 4 14.60 5.84 7.79
N LYS A 5 14.38 4.98 8.79
CA LYS A 5 14.70 3.56 8.75
C LYS A 5 13.38 2.78 8.82
N ILE A 6 13.22 1.84 7.92
CA ILE A 6 12.08 0.95 7.86
C ILE A 6 12.57 -0.45 8.18
N THR A 7 12.02 -1.07 9.23
CA THR A 7 12.48 -2.36 9.74
C THR A 7 11.31 -3.33 9.87
N VAL A 8 11.50 -4.57 9.42
CA VAL A 8 10.55 -5.68 9.68
C VAL A 8 10.58 -5.99 11.18
N THR A 9 9.47 -5.78 11.86
CA THR A 9 9.34 -6.05 13.30
C THR A 9 8.65 -7.36 13.60
N LYS A 10 7.72 -7.78 12.72
CA LYS A 10 6.95 -9.03 12.86
C LYS A 10 6.66 -9.63 11.50
N VAL A 11 6.62 -10.95 11.44
CA VAL A 11 6.03 -11.74 10.36
C VAL A 11 4.92 -12.55 11.03
N LEU A 12 3.66 -12.21 10.76
CA LEU A 12 2.50 -12.76 11.47
C LEU A 12 1.95 -14.03 10.82
N GLY A 13 2.46 -14.35 9.63
CA GLY A 13 2.11 -15.53 8.86
C GLY A 13 3.31 -16.07 8.13
N GLU A 14 3.11 -16.54 6.90
CA GLU A 14 4.16 -17.05 6.01
C GLU A 14 4.40 -16.05 4.88
N CYS A 15 5.58 -15.40 4.87
CA CYS A 15 5.94 -14.44 3.83
C CYS A 15 6.12 -15.15 2.49
N THR A 16 5.38 -14.73 1.47
CA THR A 16 5.36 -15.35 0.14
C THR A 16 6.40 -14.79 -0.83
N SER A 17 7.20 -13.78 -0.43
CA SER A 17 8.32 -13.32 -1.26
C SER A 17 9.44 -14.37 -1.33
N THR A 18 10.21 -14.36 -2.41
CA THR A 18 11.33 -15.28 -2.60
C THR A 18 12.60 -14.47 -2.84
N PRO A 19 13.56 -14.51 -1.87
CA PRO A 19 13.46 -15.13 -0.54
C PRO A 19 12.43 -14.44 0.36
N PRO A 20 11.98 -15.05 1.46
CA PRO A 20 11.06 -14.40 2.39
C PRO A 20 11.73 -13.25 3.13
N MET A 21 10.95 -12.23 3.49
CA MET A 21 11.39 -11.19 4.42
C MET A 21 11.36 -11.71 5.84
N GLU A 22 12.39 -11.37 6.62
CA GLU A 22 12.59 -11.84 7.98
C GLU A 22 12.60 -10.67 8.98
N LYS A 23 12.31 -10.98 10.25
CA LYS A 23 12.41 -9.99 11.33
C LYS A 23 13.84 -9.45 11.41
N GLY A 24 13.98 -8.12 11.40
CA GLY A 24 15.26 -7.42 11.38
C GLY A 24 15.69 -6.93 10.00
N ASP A 25 15.12 -7.45 8.91
CA ASP A 25 15.33 -6.87 7.58
C ASP A 25 14.97 -5.38 7.58
N SER A 26 15.83 -4.59 6.95
CA SER A 26 15.61 -3.14 6.96
C SER A 26 16.18 -2.46 5.73
N PHE A 27 15.62 -1.29 5.43
CA PHE A 27 16.13 -0.34 4.45
C PHE A 27 15.96 1.09 4.97
N THR A 28 16.58 2.04 4.31
CA THR A 28 16.45 3.45 4.67
C THR A 28 15.87 4.26 3.54
N VAL A 29 15.22 5.36 3.89
CA VAL A 29 14.79 6.41 2.96
C VAL A 29 15.43 7.72 3.41
N ASP A 30 16.03 8.42 2.48
CA ASP A 30 16.72 9.67 2.72
C ASP A 30 16.42 10.63 1.58
N ASN A 31 15.65 11.68 1.85
CA ASN A 31 15.21 12.65 0.86
C ASN A 31 14.58 12.01 -0.40
N GLY A 32 13.71 11.01 -0.19
CA GLY A 32 13.08 10.26 -1.27
C GLY A 32 13.90 9.09 -1.84
N ASP A 33 15.20 9.01 -1.55
CA ASP A 33 16.06 7.91 -2.02
C ASP A 33 15.94 6.70 -1.11
N ILE A 34 15.59 5.55 -1.71
CA ILE A 34 15.61 4.26 -1.02
C ILE A 34 17.00 3.67 -1.09
N ARG A 35 17.53 3.25 0.06
CA ARG A 35 18.82 2.56 0.17
C ARG A 35 18.64 1.23 0.87
N ILE A 36 18.97 0.16 0.15
CA ILE A 36 18.91 -1.21 0.65
C ILE A 36 20.35 -1.66 0.95
N PRO A 37 20.64 -2.27 2.11
CA PRO A 37 21.96 -2.80 2.42
C PRO A 37 22.41 -3.83 1.38
N ALA A 38 23.73 -3.90 1.14
CA ALA A 38 24.31 -4.86 0.20
C ALA A 38 23.89 -6.29 0.52
N GLY A 39 23.53 -7.06 -0.50
CA GLY A 39 23.06 -8.44 -0.35
C GLY A 39 21.67 -8.59 0.27
N ARG A 40 20.96 -7.47 0.52
CA ARG A 40 19.58 -7.48 1.01
C ARG A 40 18.63 -7.02 -0.08
N PHE A 41 17.33 -7.20 0.15
CA PHE A 41 16.26 -6.78 -0.74
C PHE A 41 15.10 -6.22 0.09
N VAL A 42 14.16 -5.60 -0.59
CA VAL A 42 12.84 -5.27 -0.03
C VAL A 42 11.77 -5.70 -1.02
N CYS A 43 10.73 -6.31 -0.52
CA CYS A 43 9.59 -6.72 -1.34
C CYS A 43 8.88 -5.48 -1.91
N ALA A 44 8.78 -5.40 -3.25
CA ALA A 44 8.14 -4.28 -3.93
C ALA A 44 6.66 -4.11 -3.55
N TRP A 45 5.98 -5.19 -3.21
CA TRP A 45 4.58 -5.14 -2.76
C TRP A 45 4.45 -4.54 -1.37
N ALA A 46 5.39 -4.84 -0.48
CA ALA A 46 5.44 -4.21 0.83
C ALA A 46 5.73 -2.71 0.70
N LEU A 47 6.64 -2.31 -0.20
CA LEU A 47 6.95 -0.91 -0.49
C LEU A 47 5.70 -0.11 -0.84
N GLN A 48 4.78 -0.67 -1.59
CA GLN A 48 3.56 -0.02 -2.02
C GLN A 48 2.71 0.51 -0.87
N ASN A 49 2.63 -0.20 0.24
CA ASN A 49 1.89 0.25 1.42
C ASN A 49 2.72 1.21 2.30
N ILE A 50 4.03 1.20 2.15
CA ILE A 50 4.96 2.04 2.91
C ILE A 50 5.14 3.41 2.25
N LEU A 51 5.34 3.43 0.92
CA LEU A 51 5.70 4.64 0.17
C LEU A 51 4.77 5.83 0.36
N PRO A 52 3.44 5.70 0.43
CA PRO A 52 2.55 6.86 0.63
C PRO A 52 2.70 7.55 1.98
N LEU A 53 3.24 6.85 2.96
CA LEU A 53 3.45 7.41 4.28
C LEU A 53 4.78 8.17 4.39
N ILE A 54 5.76 7.80 3.55
CA ILE A 54 7.12 8.33 3.61
C ILE A 54 7.17 9.86 3.52
N PRO A 55 6.54 10.54 2.53
CA PRO A 55 6.63 11.98 2.39
C PRO A 55 6.12 12.76 3.61
N ALA A 56 5.06 12.26 4.25
CA ALA A 56 4.52 12.87 5.46
C ALA A 56 5.42 12.60 6.67
N LYS A 57 5.95 11.38 6.79
CA LYS A 57 6.86 10.98 7.87
C LYS A 57 8.17 11.75 7.83
N GLU A 58 8.76 11.96 6.66
CA GLU A 58 9.97 12.76 6.49
C GLU A 58 9.79 14.21 6.94
N ARG A 59 8.59 14.78 6.76
CA ARG A 59 8.27 16.17 7.11
C ARG A 59 7.82 16.35 8.56
N LYS A 60 6.85 15.59 9.02
CA LYS A 60 6.16 15.80 10.31
C LYS A 60 6.76 15.04 11.50
N ILE A 61 7.69 14.14 11.24
CA ILE A 61 8.20 13.25 12.29
C ILE A 61 8.97 13.98 13.43
N GLY A 62 9.24 15.27 13.29
CA GLY A 62 9.87 16.08 14.32
C GLY A 62 8.91 16.77 15.29
N GLU A 63 7.62 16.83 14.96
CA GLU A 63 6.60 17.54 15.73
C GLU A 63 5.63 16.54 16.35
N LYS A 64 5.65 16.46 17.68
CA LYS A 64 4.71 15.61 18.41
C LYS A 64 3.35 16.30 18.47
N ARG A 65 2.40 15.81 17.70
CA ARG A 65 0.99 16.26 17.72
C ARG A 65 0.11 15.08 18.10
N GLU A 66 -0.52 15.17 19.24
CA GLU A 66 -1.34 14.08 19.78
C GLU A 66 -2.60 13.83 18.96
N ASP A 67 -3.09 14.84 18.28
CA ASP A 67 -4.25 14.82 17.38
C ASP A 67 -3.92 14.32 15.96
N ASP A 68 -2.65 14.22 15.59
CA ASP A 68 -2.22 13.75 14.27
C ASP A 68 -2.04 12.22 14.26
N TRP A 69 -2.97 11.52 13.63
CA TRP A 69 -2.90 10.06 13.49
C TRP A 69 -1.61 9.59 12.80
N MET A 70 -1.06 10.37 11.87
CA MET A 70 0.19 10.06 11.17
C MET A 70 1.37 9.99 12.15
N TRP A 71 1.33 10.77 13.23
CA TRP A 71 2.32 10.67 14.30
C TRP A 71 2.26 9.35 15.04
N ARG A 72 1.07 8.80 15.24
CA ARG A 72 0.82 7.54 15.95
C ARG A 72 1.05 6.30 15.07
N VAL A 73 0.94 6.41 13.76
CA VAL A 73 1.16 5.29 12.84
C VAL A 73 2.65 5.09 12.60
N HIS A 74 3.26 4.27 13.44
CA HIS A 74 4.65 3.84 13.28
C HIS A 74 4.78 2.49 12.57
N HIS A 75 3.70 1.72 12.48
CA HIS A 75 3.69 0.40 11.89
C HIS A 75 2.81 0.35 10.65
N VAL A 76 3.32 -0.35 9.63
CA VAL A 76 2.64 -0.60 8.35
C VAL A 76 2.73 -2.08 8.05
N GLN A 77 1.70 -2.65 7.50
CA GLN A 77 1.66 -4.05 7.11
C GLN A 77 1.69 -4.19 5.59
N CYS A 78 2.35 -5.24 5.09
CA CYS A 78 2.27 -5.60 3.66
C CYS A 78 0.84 -6.01 3.29
N PRO A 79 0.45 -5.88 2.01
CA PRO A 79 -0.90 -6.23 1.55
C PRO A 79 -1.15 -7.74 1.42
N ASP A 80 -0.12 -8.57 1.60
CA ASP A 80 -0.24 -10.02 1.53
C ASP A 80 -0.95 -10.59 2.78
N PRO A 81 -2.15 -11.18 2.64
CA PRO A 81 -2.89 -11.72 3.79
C PRO A 81 -2.26 -12.99 4.38
N LYS A 82 -1.40 -13.69 3.63
CA LYS A 82 -0.68 -14.87 4.11
C LYS A 82 0.53 -14.45 4.94
N GLY A 83 1.33 -13.51 4.44
CA GLY A 83 2.57 -13.07 5.07
C GLY A 83 2.36 -12.13 6.24
N ARG A 84 1.55 -11.12 6.06
CA ARG A 84 1.28 -10.07 7.05
C ARG A 84 2.56 -9.55 7.72
N VAL A 85 3.55 -9.20 6.88
CA VAL A 85 4.82 -8.64 7.35
C VAL A 85 4.59 -7.22 7.85
N VAL A 86 4.98 -6.95 9.11
CA VAL A 86 4.80 -5.65 9.76
C VAL A 86 6.14 -4.91 9.78
N PHE A 87 6.11 -3.70 9.24
CA PHE A 87 7.24 -2.78 9.20
C PHE A 87 7.05 -1.66 10.21
N LYS A 88 8.11 -1.29 10.91
CA LYS A 88 8.19 -0.09 11.72
C LYS A 88 8.94 0.99 10.97
N ILE A 89 8.41 2.20 10.94
CA ILE A 89 9.05 3.38 10.35
C ILE A 89 9.62 4.22 11.47
N GLU A 90 10.94 4.41 11.47
CA GLU A 90 11.68 5.16 12.49
C GLU A 90 12.51 6.26 11.86
N LYS A 91 12.62 7.37 12.59
CA LYS A 91 13.51 8.48 12.23
C LYS A 91 14.94 8.16 12.64
N LEU A 92 15.88 8.33 11.72
CA LEU A 92 17.31 8.38 12.05
C LEU A 92 17.75 9.83 12.30
N GLY A 93 18.59 10.04 13.32
CA GLY A 93 19.13 11.36 13.63
C GLY A 93 20.03 11.90 12.53
N GLY A 94 19.88 13.18 12.15
CA GLY A 94 20.72 13.89 11.19
C GLY A 94 19.93 14.96 10.44
N ALA A 95 20.41 16.19 10.41
CA ALA A 95 19.88 17.27 9.58
C ALA A 95 20.36 17.06 8.14
N VAL A 96 19.46 17.17 7.16
CA VAL A 96 19.81 17.23 5.73
C VAL A 96 19.75 18.67 5.28
N THR A 97 20.80 19.15 4.67
CA THR A 97 20.87 20.45 3.98
C THR A 97 20.19 20.33 2.62
N GLU A 98 19.41 21.34 2.27
CA GLU A 98 18.66 21.44 1.01
C GLU A 98 19.59 21.65 -0.19
N GLU A 99 19.30 21.04 -1.33
CA GLU A 99 19.51 21.61 -2.65
C GLU A 99 18.53 21.04 -3.69
N GLU A 100 18.14 21.92 -4.60
CA GLU A 100 17.02 21.87 -5.53
C GLU A 100 17.26 21.02 -6.79
N GLY A 101 16.16 20.63 -7.45
CA GLY A 101 16.19 20.19 -8.84
C GLY A 101 14.95 19.42 -9.30
N VAL A 102 13.92 20.16 -9.71
CA VAL A 102 12.78 19.61 -10.45
C VAL A 102 13.04 19.74 -11.95
N ALA A 103 13.11 18.61 -12.67
CA ALA A 103 13.06 18.61 -14.12
C ALA A 103 11.60 18.38 -14.57
N ASP A 104 11.07 19.36 -15.27
CA ASP A 104 9.82 19.32 -15.99
C ASP A 104 9.86 18.25 -17.10
N ARG A 105 8.94 17.28 -17.05
CA ARG A 105 8.69 16.35 -18.15
C ARG A 105 7.23 16.42 -18.55
N THR A 106 6.97 17.14 -19.63
CA THR A 106 5.71 17.08 -20.37
C THR A 106 5.45 15.65 -20.86
N LEU A 107 4.37 15.05 -20.36
CA LEU A 107 3.92 13.75 -20.83
C LEU A 107 3.24 13.89 -22.20
N PRO A 108 3.52 13.01 -23.16
CA PRO A 108 2.80 12.99 -24.44
C PRO A 108 1.33 12.61 -24.21
N SER A 109 0.43 13.32 -24.88
CA SER A 109 -1.00 13.03 -24.86
C SER A 109 -1.27 11.60 -25.35
N ALA A 110 -1.93 10.81 -24.53
CA ALA A 110 -2.35 9.47 -24.92
C ALA A 110 -3.41 9.54 -26.03
N PRO A 111 -3.36 8.64 -27.04
CA PRO A 111 -4.37 8.60 -28.07
C PRO A 111 -5.72 8.20 -27.48
N ALA A 112 -6.74 8.97 -27.82
CA ALA A 112 -8.12 8.62 -27.55
C ALA A 112 -8.51 7.41 -28.41
N SER A 113 -9.02 6.37 -27.80
CA SER A 113 -9.62 5.18 -28.41
C SER A 113 -8.94 3.87 -28.10
N SER A 114 -9.71 2.99 -27.50
CA SER A 114 -10.07 1.72 -28.15
C SER A 114 -10.98 0.92 -27.24
N SER A 115 -11.71 0.01 -27.82
CA SER A 115 -12.61 -0.94 -27.19
C SER A 115 -12.12 -1.33 -25.78
N ARG A 116 -12.98 -1.11 -24.79
CA ARG A 116 -12.67 -1.41 -23.38
C ARG A 116 -12.28 -2.88 -23.24
N THR A 117 -10.99 -3.13 -23.18
CA THR A 117 -10.44 -4.46 -22.89
C THR A 117 -10.51 -4.79 -21.39
N THR A 118 -11.02 -3.87 -20.59
CA THR A 118 -11.11 -4.01 -19.14
C THR A 118 -12.53 -4.40 -18.72
N ARG A 119 -12.62 -5.39 -17.85
CA ARG A 119 -13.86 -5.87 -17.23
C ARG A 119 -14.14 -5.07 -15.97
N PRO A 120 -15.40 -4.78 -15.65
CA PRO A 120 -15.74 -4.14 -14.39
C PRO A 120 -15.37 -5.05 -13.21
N LEU A 121 -14.99 -4.42 -12.11
CA LEU A 121 -14.61 -5.08 -10.87
C LEU A 121 -15.54 -4.68 -9.74
N ARG A 122 -15.77 -5.63 -8.85
CA ARG A 122 -16.33 -5.39 -7.53
C ARG A 122 -15.24 -5.57 -6.48
N ILE A 123 -15.16 -4.61 -5.57
CA ILE A 123 -14.27 -4.66 -4.42
C ILE A 123 -15.15 -4.72 -3.17
N THR A 124 -15.02 -5.77 -2.39
CA THR A 124 -15.87 -6.00 -1.21
C THR A 124 -15.01 -6.12 0.04
N VAL A 125 -15.44 -5.54 1.15
CA VAL A 125 -14.88 -5.84 2.46
C VAL A 125 -15.29 -7.26 2.86
N ASP A 126 -14.39 -8.21 2.74
CA ASP A 126 -14.63 -9.64 3.03
C ASP A 126 -14.60 -9.90 4.54
N LYS A 127 -13.65 -9.27 5.25
CA LYS A 127 -13.48 -9.42 6.70
C LYS A 127 -12.92 -8.14 7.32
N VAL A 128 -13.26 -7.91 8.57
CA VAL A 128 -12.60 -6.97 9.48
C VAL A 128 -12.14 -7.79 10.67
N LEU A 129 -10.82 -7.97 10.82
CA LEU A 129 -10.24 -8.87 11.83
C LEU A 129 -9.87 -8.14 13.14
N GLY A 130 -9.91 -6.81 13.10
CA GLY A 130 -9.60 -5.94 14.23
C GLY A 130 -10.59 -4.79 14.35
N THR A 131 -10.11 -3.62 14.76
CA THR A 131 -10.93 -2.40 14.87
C THR A 131 -10.57 -1.44 13.73
N CYS A 132 -11.44 -1.33 12.74
CA CYS A 132 -11.26 -0.40 11.63
C CYS A 132 -11.59 1.03 12.07
N THR A 133 -10.57 1.90 12.12
CA THR A 133 -10.74 3.32 12.50
C THR A 133 -11.53 4.12 11.47
N SER A 134 -11.56 3.65 10.22
CA SER A 134 -12.36 4.25 9.13
C SER A 134 -13.83 3.78 9.14
N GLY A 135 -14.19 2.81 9.99
CA GLY A 135 -15.57 2.34 10.14
C GLY A 135 -16.04 1.36 9.06
N HIS A 136 -15.14 0.80 8.25
CA HIS A 136 -15.52 -0.24 7.30
C HIS A 136 -16.11 -1.47 7.98
N ARG A 137 -17.12 -2.06 7.33
CA ARG A 137 -17.81 -3.26 7.79
C ARG A 137 -17.80 -4.34 6.72
N LYS A 138 -17.85 -5.59 7.14
CA LYS A 138 -18.04 -6.72 6.22
C LYS A 138 -19.27 -6.49 5.34
N GLY A 139 -19.09 -6.62 4.03
CA GLY A 139 -20.13 -6.41 3.03
C GLY A 139 -20.11 -5.03 2.37
N ASP A 140 -19.30 -4.06 2.86
CA ASP A 140 -19.12 -2.79 2.13
C ASP A 140 -18.61 -3.11 0.71
N GLU A 141 -19.25 -2.50 -0.29
CA GLU A 141 -19.00 -2.78 -1.70
C GLU A 141 -18.64 -1.52 -2.47
N PHE A 142 -17.66 -1.62 -3.35
CA PHE A 142 -17.20 -0.58 -4.26
C PHE A 142 -17.09 -1.16 -5.67
N ARG A 143 -17.25 -0.33 -6.70
CA ARG A 143 -17.17 -0.77 -8.09
C ARG A 143 -16.15 0.04 -8.87
N LEU A 144 -15.41 -0.65 -9.73
CA LEU A 144 -14.51 -0.04 -10.69
C LEU A 144 -14.95 -0.44 -12.10
N ASP A 145 -15.24 0.53 -12.96
CA ASP A 145 -15.48 0.33 -14.39
C ASP A 145 -14.51 1.21 -15.19
N GLY A 146 -13.57 0.56 -15.85
CA GLY A 146 -12.42 1.24 -16.45
C GLY A 146 -11.57 1.93 -15.38
N CYS A 147 -11.56 3.27 -15.36
CA CYS A 147 -10.92 4.09 -14.33
C CYS A 147 -11.94 4.73 -13.36
N ARG A 148 -13.23 4.45 -13.53
CA ARG A 148 -14.29 5.05 -12.73
C ARG A 148 -14.55 4.21 -11.48
N LEU A 149 -14.06 4.67 -10.34
CA LEU A 149 -14.41 4.14 -9.03
C LEU A 149 -15.76 4.73 -8.59
N THR A 150 -16.69 3.86 -8.21
CA THR A 150 -18.00 4.24 -7.66
C THR A 150 -18.09 3.76 -6.21
N ILE A 151 -18.46 4.69 -5.35
CA ILE A 151 -18.71 4.47 -3.91
C ILE A 151 -20.20 4.64 -3.68
N PRO A 152 -20.87 3.83 -2.83
CA PRO A 152 -22.28 4.04 -2.47
C PRO A 152 -22.55 5.46 -1.96
N ALA A 153 -23.79 5.96 -2.16
CA ALA A 153 -24.13 7.37 -1.88
C ALA A 153 -23.82 7.82 -0.45
N ASP A 154 -24.07 6.97 0.54
CA ASP A 154 -23.81 7.24 1.96
C ASP A 154 -22.53 6.55 2.47
N GLY A 155 -21.70 6.05 1.54
CA GLY A 155 -20.49 5.31 1.84
C GLY A 155 -19.21 6.12 1.66
N HIS A 156 -18.13 5.55 2.12
CA HIS A 156 -16.78 6.05 1.86
C HIS A 156 -15.86 4.87 1.57
N PHE A 157 -14.74 5.13 0.92
CA PHE A 157 -13.67 4.15 0.77
C PHE A 157 -12.40 4.72 1.40
N CYS A 158 -11.91 4.09 2.44
CA CYS A 158 -10.68 4.48 3.10
C CYS A 158 -9.52 4.49 2.10
N LEU A 159 -8.80 5.61 2.01
CA LEU A 159 -7.69 5.78 1.07
C LEU A 159 -6.60 4.72 1.25
N TYR A 160 -6.33 4.30 2.47
CA TYR A 160 -5.33 3.27 2.77
C TYR A 160 -5.78 1.88 2.36
N ALA A 161 -7.05 1.55 2.57
CA ALA A 161 -7.64 0.31 2.10
C ALA A 161 -7.68 0.26 0.57
N LEU A 162 -8.08 1.37 -0.06
CA LEU A 162 -8.04 1.52 -1.52
C LEU A 162 -6.62 1.32 -2.06
N GLN A 163 -5.62 1.94 -1.43
CA GLN A 163 -4.23 1.82 -1.86
C GLN A 163 -3.70 0.38 -1.82
N ALA A 164 -4.15 -0.44 -0.87
CA ALA A 164 -3.75 -1.85 -0.81
C ALA A 164 -4.20 -2.65 -2.04
N VAL A 165 -5.28 -2.26 -2.70
CA VAL A 165 -5.85 -2.95 -3.87
C VAL A 165 -5.51 -2.25 -5.19
N LEU A 166 -5.26 -0.94 -5.19
CA LEU A 166 -5.05 -0.14 -6.41
C LEU A 166 -4.11 -0.77 -7.44
N PRO A 167 -2.92 -1.28 -7.07
CA PRO A 167 -1.97 -1.82 -8.04
C PRO A 167 -2.44 -3.08 -8.74
N PHE A 168 -3.38 -3.78 -8.13
CA PHE A 168 -3.89 -5.03 -8.67
C PHE A 168 -5.13 -4.84 -9.54
N LEU A 169 -5.84 -3.71 -9.39
CA LEU A 169 -7.09 -3.44 -10.10
C LEU A 169 -6.89 -3.45 -11.62
N ALA A 170 -5.84 -2.79 -12.12
CA ALA A 170 -5.57 -2.74 -13.55
C ALA A 170 -5.31 -4.13 -14.16
N ALA A 171 -4.61 -5.02 -13.44
CA ALA A 171 -4.36 -6.38 -13.86
C ALA A 171 -5.63 -7.24 -13.76
N LYS A 172 -6.32 -7.21 -12.63
CA LYS A 172 -7.59 -7.95 -12.42
C LYS A 172 -8.67 -7.59 -13.46
N ALA A 173 -8.74 -6.32 -13.86
CA ALA A 173 -9.68 -5.88 -14.89
C ALA A 173 -9.37 -6.46 -16.28
N ARG A 174 -8.20 -7.03 -16.51
CA ARG A 174 -7.77 -7.63 -17.77
C ARG A 174 -7.88 -9.14 -17.75
N ARG A 175 -7.75 -9.77 -18.93
CA ARG A 175 -7.71 -11.22 -19.04
C ARG A 175 -6.37 -11.72 -18.52
N LEU A 176 -6.39 -12.46 -17.44
CA LEU A 176 -5.22 -13.10 -16.85
C LEU A 176 -5.05 -14.51 -17.40
N ASP A 177 -3.81 -14.97 -17.56
CA ASP A 177 -3.49 -16.34 -17.96
C ASP A 177 -3.89 -17.34 -16.87
N ASN A 178 -4.07 -18.61 -17.26
CA ASN A 178 -4.52 -19.63 -16.33
C ASN A 178 -3.54 -19.93 -15.20
N GLY A 179 -2.25 -19.71 -15.43
CA GLY A 179 -1.18 -19.87 -14.44
C GLY A 179 -0.94 -18.64 -13.56
N ASP A 180 -1.57 -17.51 -13.86
CA ASP A 180 -1.37 -16.28 -13.11
C ASP A 180 -1.92 -16.41 -11.68
N TRP A 181 -1.06 -16.19 -10.69
CA TRP A 181 -1.43 -16.25 -9.28
C TRP A 181 -2.56 -15.26 -8.94
N LEU A 182 -2.56 -14.07 -9.56
CA LEU A 182 -3.56 -13.04 -9.35
C LEU A 182 -4.97 -13.51 -9.81
N LYS A 183 -5.07 -14.53 -10.66
CA LYS A 183 -6.35 -15.14 -11.04
C LYS A 183 -6.94 -15.95 -9.89
N ARG A 184 -6.09 -16.54 -9.04
CA ARG A 184 -6.49 -17.39 -7.90
C ARG A 184 -6.62 -16.59 -6.61
N ASP A 185 -5.71 -15.62 -6.40
CA ASP A 185 -5.69 -14.79 -5.21
C ASP A 185 -6.48 -13.50 -5.46
N ASP A 186 -7.59 -13.36 -4.78
CA ASP A 186 -8.54 -12.26 -4.94
C ASP A 186 -8.61 -11.36 -3.69
N ARG A 187 -7.83 -11.68 -2.63
CA ARG A 187 -7.86 -10.99 -1.35
C ARG A 187 -6.61 -10.20 -1.05
N PHE A 188 -6.82 -9.02 -0.50
CA PHE A 188 -5.77 -8.08 -0.09
C PHE A 188 -6.13 -7.52 1.28
N ILE A 189 -5.12 -7.16 2.05
CA ILE A 189 -5.32 -6.63 3.40
C ILE A 189 -4.85 -5.18 3.48
N CYS A 190 -5.59 -4.34 4.18
CA CYS A 190 -5.20 -2.95 4.40
C CYS A 190 -3.88 -2.86 5.20
N PRO A 191 -3.11 -1.78 5.04
CA PRO A 191 -1.83 -1.62 5.73
C PRO A 191 -1.94 -1.34 7.23
N ASP A 192 -3.15 -1.13 7.75
CA ASP A 192 -3.39 -0.92 9.18
C ASP A 192 -3.45 -2.27 9.91
N PRO A 193 -2.45 -2.61 10.76
CA PRO A 193 -2.42 -3.87 11.49
C PRO A 193 -3.45 -3.93 12.64
N ALA A 194 -4.01 -2.79 13.07
CA ALA A 194 -5.06 -2.77 14.08
C ALA A 194 -6.44 -3.04 13.46
N GLY A 195 -6.68 -2.55 12.24
CA GLY A 195 -7.93 -2.76 11.53
C GLY A 195 -8.02 -4.10 10.83
N ASN A 196 -6.93 -4.50 10.17
CA ASN A 196 -6.86 -5.76 9.41
C ASN A 196 -8.07 -5.99 8.50
N VAL A 197 -8.45 -4.97 7.72
CA VAL A 197 -9.55 -5.06 6.76
C VAL A 197 -9.09 -5.85 5.54
N VAL A 198 -9.74 -6.98 5.28
CA VAL A 198 -9.50 -7.82 4.11
C VAL A 198 -10.48 -7.43 3.02
N LEU A 199 -9.95 -7.06 1.88
CA LEU A 199 -10.68 -6.67 0.67
C LEU A 199 -10.60 -7.82 -0.34
N ARG A 200 -11.72 -8.12 -1.01
CA ARG A 200 -11.78 -9.06 -2.12
C ARG A 200 -12.04 -8.30 -3.42
N ILE A 201 -11.36 -8.68 -4.50
CA ILE A 201 -11.55 -8.15 -5.84
C ILE A 201 -12.13 -9.24 -6.74
N GLU A 202 -13.33 -9.02 -7.24
CA GLU A 202 -14.02 -9.93 -8.15
C GLU A 202 -14.27 -9.26 -9.50
N VAL A 203 -14.20 -10.04 -10.57
CA VAL A 203 -14.60 -9.60 -11.92
C VAL A 203 -16.11 -9.78 -12.03
N LEU A 204 -16.82 -8.73 -12.51
CA LEU A 204 -18.26 -8.75 -12.78
C LEU A 204 -18.58 -9.26 -14.18
#